data_0846c8e0e101b28b07d029e9cfe7734d
#
_entry.id   0846c8e0e101b28b07d029e9cfe7734d
#
_cell.length_a   1.000
_cell.length_b   1.000
_cell.length_c   1.000
_cell.angle_alpha   90.00
_cell.angle_beta   90.00
_cell.angle_gamma   90.00
#
_symmetry.space_group_name_H-M   'P 1'
#
loop_
_entity.id
_entity.type
_entity.pdbx_description
1 polymer ?
#
loop_
_entity_poly.entity_id
_entity_poly.type
_entity_poly.pdbx_seq_one_letter_code
_entity_poly.pdbx_strand_id
1 'polypeptide(L)'
;MNATVPSISIYAALLALLAAALTVNVILNRVRSGVASGDGGVSGLARAIRAHANFTEQAPIGLIAIACGEASGVRPFVVNILGVALIVARLTAAYALNRSIGQSPPRQFAGGLSILILVAAGIAALLATFGMR
;
A
#
# COMPACT_ATOMS: atom_id res chain seq x y z
N MET A 1 -10.66 -23.38 21.39
CA MET A 1 -11.13 -22.36 20.42
C MET A 1 -9.98 -22.11 19.47
N ASN A 2 -10.02 -22.69 18.27
CA ASN A 2 -9.03 -22.38 17.23
C ASN A 2 -9.41 -21.01 16.66
N ALA A 3 -8.75 -19.95 17.13
CA ALA A 3 -8.89 -18.65 16.53
C ALA A 3 -8.33 -18.73 15.11
N THR A 4 -9.19 -18.72 14.12
CA THR A 4 -8.77 -18.57 12.72
C THR A 4 -8.11 -17.21 12.57
N VAL A 5 -6.82 -17.22 12.24
CA VAL A 5 -6.10 -15.97 11.99
C VAL A 5 -6.74 -15.29 10.77
N PRO A 6 -7.17 -14.02 10.89
CA PRO A 6 -7.74 -13.31 9.76
C PRO A 6 -6.78 -13.30 8.56
N SER A 7 -7.29 -13.55 7.35
CA SER A 7 -6.47 -13.59 6.13
C SER A 7 -5.72 -12.28 5.89
N ILE A 8 -6.33 -11.16 6.28
CA ILE A 8 -5.74 -9.82 6.14
C ILE A 8 -4.46 -9.63 6.97
N SER A 9 -4.26 -10.41 8.05
CA SER A 9 -3.11 -10.26 8.96
C SER A 9 -1.77 -10.43 8.25
N ILE A 10 -1.68 -11.34 7.28
CA ILE A 10 -0.47 -11.58 6.49
C ILE A 10 -0.13 -10.33 5.66
N TYR A 11 -1.13 -9.73 5.03
CA TYR A 11 -0.96 -8.54 4.19
C TYR A 11 -0.61 -7.32 5.03
N ALA A 12 -1.21 -7.19 6.22
CA ALA A 12 -0.86 -6.16 7.18
C ALA A 12 0.61 -6.25 7.60
N ALA A 13 1.09 -7.46 7.93
CA ALA A 13 2.49 -7.69 8.29
C ALA A 13 3.44 -7.32 7.14
N LEU A 14 3.16 -7.78 5.91
CA LEU A 14 3.98 -7.47 4.75
C LEU A 14 4.01 -5.97 4.42
N LEU A 15 2.87 -5.29 4.53
CA LEU A 15 2.80 -3.84 4.35
C LEU A 15 3.55 -3.07 5.45
N ALA A 16 3.51 -3.54 6.69
CA ALA A 16 4.28 -2.95 7.79
C ALA A 16 5.79 -3.06 7.54
N LEU A 17 6.27 -4.22 7.06
CA LEU A 17 7.68 -4.39 6.67
C LEU A 17 8.07 -3.48 5.51
N LEU A 18 7.21 -3.34 4.50
CA LEU A 18 7.45 -2.42 3.39
C LEU A 18 7.47 -0.96 3.86
N ALA A 19 6.57 -0.57 4.76
CA ALA A 19 6.57 0.76 5.39
C ALA A 19 7.90 1.04 6.08
N ALA A 20 8.38 0.10 6.90
CA ALA A 20 9.67 0.21 7.59
C ALA A 20 10.83 0.37 6.59
N ALA A 21 10.86 -0.43 5.53
CA ALA A 21 11.88 -0.33 4.50
C ALA A 21 11.88 1.03 3.79
N LEU A 22 10.71 1.57 3.46
CA LEU A 22 10.58 2.89 2.85
C LEU A 22 10.99 4.02 3.81
N THR A 23 10.65 3.90 5.10
CA THR A 23 11.09 4.83 6.14
C THR A 23 12.61 4.83 6.26
N VAL A 24 13.22 3.66 6.37
CA VAL A 24 14.68 3.52 6.42
C VAL A 24 15.34 4.12 5.18
N ASN A 25 14.77 3.90 3.99
CA ASN A 25 15.28 4.49 2.75
C ASN A 25 15.30 6.04 2.81
N VAL A 26 14.23 6.67 3.34
CA VAL A 26 14.21 8.13 3.54
C VAL A 26 15.28 8.57 4.52
N ILE A 27 15.40 7.89 5.67
CA ILE A 27 16.39 8.22 6.70
C ILE A 27 17.81 8.14 6.14
N LEU A 28 18.15 7.06 5.45
CA LEU A 28 19.48 6.89 4.85
C LEU A 28 19.79 7.96 3.81
N ASN A 29 18.83 8.36 2.99
CA ASN A 29 19.02 9.45 2.03
C ASN A 29 19.21 10.79 2.75
N ARG A 30 18.49 11.07 3.86
CA ARG A 30 18.68 12.27 4.68
C ARG A 30 20.09 12.33 5.27
N VAL A 31 20.53 11.25 5.90
CA VAL A 31 21.87 11.16 6.49
C VAL A 31 22.96 11.41 5.44
N ARG A 32 22.83 10.77 4.25
CA ARG A 32 23.82 10.91 3.16
C ARG A 32 23.86 12.32 2.57
N SER A 33 22.73 13.01 2.53
CA SER A 33 22.63 14.36 1.94
C SER A 33 22.80 15.50 2.95
N GLY A 34 22.80 15.20 4.26
CA GLY A 34 22.84 16.23 5.30
C GLY A 34 21.56 17.08 5.39
N VAL A 35 20.43 16.63 4.80
CA VAL A 35 19.18 17.37 4.74
C VAL A 35 18.22 16.90 5.82
N ALA A 36 18.02 17.71 6.85
CA ALA A 36 17.15 17.38 7.99
C ALA A 36 15.65 17.48 7.63
N SER A 37 15.25 18.46 6.82
CA SER A 37 13.84 18.73 6.45
C SER A 37 13.70 19.04 4.97
N GLY A 38 12.52 18.75 4.39
CA GLY A 38 12.32 18.86 2.95
C GLY A 38 13.17 17.88 2.16
N ASP A 39 13.42 18.16 0.90
CA ASP A 39 14.29 17.36 0.02
C ASP A 39 15.62 18.05 -0.31
N GLY A 40 15.78 19.33 0.07
CA GLY A 40 16.99 20.10 -0.17
C GLY A 40 17.41 20.20 -1.63
N GLY A 41 16.50 19.96 -2.59
CA GLY A 41 16.81 19.85 -4.02
C GLY A 41 17.55 18.56 -4.41
N VAL A 42 17.73 17.61 -3.48
CA VAL A 42 18.42 16.34 -3.74
C VAL A 42 17.46 15.34 -4.36
N SER A 43 17.64 15.05 -5.64
CA SER A 43 16.72 14.21 -6.42
C SER A 43 16.53 12.80 -5.84
N GLY A 44 17.57 12.19 -5.24
CA GLY A 44 17.50 10.90 -4.57
C GLY A 44 16.59 10.92 -3.34
N LEU A 45 16.75 11.96 -2.51
CA LEU A 45 15.91 12.17 -1.32
C LEU A 45 14.47 12.50 -1.71
N ALA A 46 14.25 13.35 -2.72
CA ALA A 46 12.91 13.66 -3.22
C ALA A 46 12.16 12.40 -3.68
N ARG A 47 12.84 11.49 -4.39
CA ARG A 47 12.26 10.19 -4.80
C ARG A 47 11.92 9.32 -3.60
N ALA A 48 12.80 9.17 -2.65
CA ALA A 48 12.56 8.38 -1.43
C ALA A 48 11.36 8.91 -0.64
N ILE A 49 11.30 10.23 -0.43
CA ILE A 49 10.17 10.90 0.24
C ILE A 49 8.86 10.64 -0.52
N ARG A 50 8.86 10.77 -1.84
CA ARG A 50 7.64 10.55 -2.65
C ARG A 50 7.18 9.11 -2.66
N ALA A 51 8.11 8.14 -2.67
CA ALA A 51 7.77 6.73 -2.57
C ALA A 51 7.12 6.39 -1.23
N HIS A 52 7.69 6.90 -0.12
CA HIS A 52 7.14 6.74 1.23
C HIS A 52 5.76 7.42 1.35
N ALA A 53 5.62 8.66 0.89
CA ALA A 53 4.35 9.41 0.95
C ALA A 53 3.24 8.68 0.16
N ASN A 54 3.49 8.23 -1.06
CA ASN A 54 2.52 7.48 -1.84
C ASN A 54 2.07 6.18 -1.14
N PHE A 55 3.01 5.52 -0.45
CA PHE A 55 2.67 4.33 0.34
C PHE A 55 1.73 4.69 1.49
N THR A 56 2.07 5.70 2.29
CA THR A 56 1.27 6.10 3.47
C THR A 56 -0.08 6.71 3.12
N GLU A 57 -0.22 7.29 1.93
CA GLU A 57 -1.48 7.81 1.42
C GLU A 57 -2.48 6.69 1.04
N GLN A 58 -2.01 5.55 0.55
CA GLN A 58 -2.89 4.56 -0.08
C GLN A 58 -2.94 3.20 0.62
N ALA A 59 -1.83 2.71 1.16
CA ALA A 59 -1.78 1.39 1.77
C ALA A 59 -2.71 1.25 2.99
N PRO A 60 -2.77 2.20 3.93
CA PRO A 60 -3.64 2.08 5.09
C PRO A 60 -5.12 2.04 4.73
N ILE A 61 -5.56 2.88 3.78
CA ILE A 61 -6.97 2.94 3.37
C ILE A 61 -7.39 1.62 2.72
N GLY A 62 -6.55 1.09 1.81
CA GLY A 62 -6.80 -0.20 1.18
C GLY A 62 -6.86 -1.35 2.18
N LEU A 63 -5.90 -1.38 3.12
CA LEU A 63 -5.84 -2.41 4.16
C LEU A 63 -7.08 -2.35 5.08
N ILE A 64 -7.49 -1.16 5.52
CA ILE A 64 -8.67 -0.97 6.36
C ILE A 64 -9.93 -1.42 5.63
N ALA A 65 -10.11 -1.03 4.35
CA ALA A 65 -11.27 -1.43 3.57
C ALA A 65 -11.38 -2.97 3.43
N ILE A 66 -10.26 -3.63 3.15
CA ILE A 66 -10.21 -5.10 3.05
C ILE A 66 -10.49 -5.74 4.42
N ALA A 67 -9.92 -5.21 5.51
CA ALA A 67 -10.11 -5.71 6.86
C ALA A 67 -11.59 -5.57 7.31
N CYS A 68 -12.21 -4.44 7.03
CA CYS A 68 -13.65 -4.24 7.29
C CYS A 68 -14.51 -5.22 6.48
N GLY A 69 -14.15 -5.46 5.22
CA GLY A 69 -14.81 -6.46 4.38
C GLY A 69 -14.71 -7.86 4.97
N GLU A 70 -13.51 -8.29 5.39
CA GLU A 70 -13.30 -9.58 6.04
C GLU A 70 -14.13 -9.71 7.32
N ALA A 71 -14.11 -8.68 8.16
CA ALA A 71 -14.90 -8.65 9.39
C ALA A 71 -16.42 -8.69 9.13
N SER A 72 -16.87 -8.14 8.00
CA SER A 72 -18.28 -8.17 7.56
C SER A 72 -18.65 -9.49 6.84
N GLY A 73 -17.73 -10.44 6.68
CA GLY A 73 -17.96 -11.76 6.13
C GLY A 73 -17.72 -11.87 4.61
N VAL A 74 -16.93 -10.99 4.03
CA VAL A 74 -16.40 -11.19 2.65
C VAL A 74 -15.62 -12.49 2.61
N ARG A 75 -15.84 -13.28 1.55
CA ARG A 75 -15.19 -14.59 1.39
C ARG A 75 -13.66 -14.48 1.45
N PRO A 76 -12.97 -15.38 2.17
CA PRO A 76 -11.50 -15.35 2.28
C PRO A 76 -10.76 -15.31 0.93
N PHE A 77 -11.32 -15.95 -0.09
CA PHE A 77 -10.77 -15.90 -1.45
C PHE A 77 -10.70 -14.47 -2.01
N VAL A 78 -11.75 -13.67 -1.82
CA VAL A 78 -11.80 -12.27 -2.27
C VAL A 78 -10.82 -11.42 -1.46
N VAL A 79 -10.76 -11.62 -0.14
CA VAL A 79 -9.80 -10.95 0.75
C VAL A 79 -8.37 -11.21 0.30
N ASN A 80 -8.04 -12.46 -0.04
CA ASN A 80 -6.70 -12.82 -0.51
C ASN A 80 -6.36 -12.19 -1.87
N ILE A 81 -7.29 -12.18 -2.83
CA ILE A 81 -7.08 -11.51 -4.12
C ILE A 81 -6.79 -10.02 -3.92
N LEU A 82 -7.61 -9.33 -3.13
CA LEU A 82 -7.44 -7.90 -2.86
C LEU A 82 -6.15 -7.62 -2.09
N GLY A 83 -5.79 -8.46 -1.12
CA GLY A 83 -4.56 -8.35 -0.35
C GLY A 83 -3.31 -8.52 -1.22
N VAL A 84 -3.25 -9.54 -2.06
CA VAL A 84 -2.15 -9.76 -3.02
C VAL A 84 -2.06 -8.58 -3.99
N ALA A 85 -3.18 -8.15 -4.56
CA ALA A 85 -3.22 -7.02 -5.48
C ALA A 85 -2.70 -5.74 -4.82
N LEU A 86 -3.06 -5.49 -3.55
CA LEU A 86 -2.58 -4.34 -2.78
C LEU A 86 -1.05 -4.39 -2.59
N ILE A 87 -0.49 -5.55 -2.22
CA ILE A 87 0.97 -5.72 -2.12
C ILE A 87 1.65 -5.44 -3.45
N VAL A 88 1.16 -6.03 -4.55
CA VAL A 88 1.72 -5.81 -5.89
C VAL A 88 1.68 -4.34 -6.27
N ALA A 89 0.55 -3.66 -6.06
CA ALA A 89 0.42 -2.24 -6.35
C ALA A 89 1.42 -1.39 -5.53
N ARG A 90 1.59 -1.69 -4.24
CA ARG A 90 2.52 -0.94 -3.36
C ARG A 90 3.98 -1.18 -3.71
N LEU A 91 4.37 -2.42 -4.00
CA LEU A 91 5.74 -2.74 -4.43
C LEU A 91 6.07 -2.07 -5.79
N THR A 92 5.14 -2.15 -6.75
CA THR A 92 5.33 -1.52 -8.07
C THR A 92 5.43 0.00 -7.97
N ALA A 93 4.58 0.62 -7.14
CA ALA A 93 4.63 2.06 -6.89
C ALA A 93 5.95 2.49 -6.22
N ALA A 94 6.38 1.76 -5.18
CA ALA A 94 7.63 2.02 -4.48
C ALA A 94 8.83 1.90 -5.42
N TYR A 95 8.86 0.85 -6.24
CA TYR A 95 9.92 0.66 -7.25
C TYR A 95 9.94 1.82 -8.27
N ALA A 96 8.79 2.14 -8.87
CA ALA A 96 8.70 3.16 -9.91
C ALA A 96 9.10 4.56 -9.39
N LEU A 97 8.63 4.93 -8.18
CA LEU A 97 8.89 6.24 -7.59
C LEU A 97 10.32 6.40 -7.09
N ASN A 98 10.97 5.34 -6.64
CA ASN A 98 12.40 5.38 -6.29
C ASN A 98 13.30 5.53 -7.53
N ARG A 99 12.84 5.15 -8.72
CA ARG A 99 13.59 5.34 -9.97
C ARG A 99 13.37 6.69 -10.63
N SER A 100 12.13 7.17 -10.65
CA SER A 100 11.75 8.41 -11.32
C SER A 100 10.54 9.07 -10.67
N ILE A 101 10.55 10.41 -10.55
CA ILE A 101 9.36 11.18 -10.14
C ILE A 101 8.41 11.37 -11.33
N GLY A 102 8.90 11.26 -12.55
CA GLY A 102 8.13 11.41 -13.79
C GLY A 102 7.10 10.30 -14.01
N GLN A 103 6.30 10.47 -15.06
CA GLN A 103 5.37 9.44 -15.50
C GLN A 103 6.13 8.26 -16.09
N SER A 104 5.72 7.06 -15.71
CA SER A 104 6.28 5.81 -16.24
C SER A 104 5.20 4.72 -16.27
N PRO A 105 5.30 3.75 -17.20
CA PRO A 105 4.31 2.66 -17.29
C PRO A 105 4.08 1.92 -15.95
N PRO A 106 5.11 1.54 -15.17
CA PRO A 106 4.88 0.88 -13.89
C PRO A 106 4.17 1.78 -12.88
N ARG A 107 4.39 3.10 -12.92
CA ARG A 107 3.69 4.04 -12.03
C ARG A 107 2.22 4.18 -12.42
N GLN A 108 1.90 4.25 -13.71
CA GLN A 108 0.52 4.29 -14.19
C GLN A 108 -0.23 3.01 -13.83
N PHE A 109 0.41 1.85 -14.05
CA PHE A 109 -0.13 0.55 -13.64
C PHE A 109 -0.44 0.50 -12.14
N ALA A 110 0.54 0.86 -11.30
CA ALA A 110 0.35 0.86 -9.84
C ALA A 110 -0.76 1.82 -9.40
N GLY A 111 -0.90 2.98 -10.04
CA GLY A 111 -1.96 3.95 -9.77
C GLY A 111 -3.33 3.41 -10.15
N GLY A 112 -3.48 2.88 -11.36
CA GLY A 112 -4.73 2.29 -11.83
C GLY A 112 -5.15 1.08 -10.99
N LEU A 113 -4.21 0.18 -10.69
CA LEU A 113 -4.46 -0.97 -9.82
C LEU A 113 -4.90 -0.54 -8.42
N SER A 114 -4.30 0.52 -7.86
CA SER A 114 -4.69 1.04 -6.55
C SER A 114 -6.12 1.55 -6.51
N ILE A 115 -6.54 2.30 -7.53
CA ILE A 115 -7.92 2.79 -7.64
C ILE A 115 -8.88 1.60 -7.73
N LEU A 116 -8.56 0.61 -8.56
CA LEU A 116 -9.38 -0.58 -8.71
C LEU A 116 -9.54 -1.34 -7.38
N ILE A 117 -8.44 -1.50 -6.63
CA ILE A 117 -8.47 -2.18 -5.33
C ILE A 117 -9.34 -1.41 -4.33
N LEU A 118 -9.17 -0.09 -4.23
CA LEU A 118 -9.96 0.73 -3.31
C LEU A 118 -11.45 0.65 -3.62
N VAL A 119 -11.83 0.74 -4.89
CA VAL A 119 -13.23 0.61 -5.33
C VAL A 119 -13.76 -0.80 -5.04
N ALA A 120 -13.01 -1.83 -5.42
CA ALA A 120 -13.44 -3.22 -5.22
C ALA A 120 -13.56 -3.59 -3.73
N ALA A 121 -12.58 -3.18 -2.90
CA ALA A 121 -12.62 -3.41 -1.46
C ALA A 121 -13.77 -2.66 -0.80
N GLY A 122 -14.00 -1.40 -1.18
CA GLY A 122 -15.11 -0.60 -0.68
C GLY A 122 -16.47 -1.20 -1.04
N ILE A 123 -16.64 -1.60 -2.30
CA ILE A 123 -17.88 -2.26 -2.74
C ILE A 123 -18.08 -3.60 -2.01
N ALA A 124 -17.04 -4.44 -1.92
CA ALA A 124 -17.13 -5.73 -1.25
C ALA A 124 -17.52 -5.58 0.23
N ALA A 125 -16.90 -4.64 0.94
CA ALA A 125 -17.23 -4.34 2.33
C ALA A 125 -18.68 -3.84 2.47
N LEU A 126 -19.12 -2.96 1.58
CA LEU A 126 -20.48 -2.42 1.58
C LEU A 126 -21.52 -3.51 1.34
N LEU A 127 -21.33 -4.34 0.30
CA LEU A 127 -22.23 -5.45 -0.02
C LEU A 127 -22.32 -6.46 1.13
N ALA A 128 -21.19 -6.80 1.74
CA ALA A 128 -21.15 -7.72 2.87
C ALA A 128 -21.93 -7.17 4.09
N THR A 129 -21.87 -5.87 4.34
CA THR A 129 -22.61 -5.20 5.41
C THR A 129 -24.11 -5.33 5.23
N PHE A 130 -24.60 -5.33 4.00
CA PHE A 130 -26.03 -5.52 3.69
C PHE A 130 -26.43 -7.00 3.46
N GLY A 131 -25.54 -7.96 3.78
CA GLY A 131 -25.82 -9.40 3.66
C GLY A 131 -25.73 -9.96 2.25
N MET A 132 -25.32 -9.17 1.27
CA MET A 132 -25.06 -9.59 -0.10
C MET A 132 -23.62 -10.15 -0.21
N ARG A 133 -23.47 -11.50 -0.06
CA ARG A 133 -22.15 -12.18 0.04
C ARG A 133 -21.84 -13.03 -1.18
#